data_777e6965ab811bfcafc9e2423aa5a0de
#
_entry.id   777e6965ab811bfcafc9e2423aa5a0de
#
_cell.length_a   1.000
_cell.length_b   1.000
_cell.length_c   1.000
_cell.angle_alpha   90.00
_cell.angle_beta   90.00
_cell.angle_gamma   90.00
#
_symmetry.space_group_name_H-M   'P 1'
#
loop_
_entity.id
_entity.type
_entity.pdbx_description
1 polymer ?
#
loop_
_entity_poly.entity_id
_entity_poly.type
_entity_poly.pdbx_seq_one_letter_code
_entity_poly.pdbx_strand_id
1 'polypeptide(L)'
;MLTAYDYSMAKLVDRAGIDMILVGDSLGNVMLGFDNTTHVTMSDMLHHTKSVARGAEHCMVVADMPFLSCHLGVYEAVKNAGALISEGNAGAVKLEGGTEVCEIIKAITDAGIPVVGHLGLTPQSVNQLGGFGVQAKTQDAADKLLEDAKAVEAAGAFCLVLECIPAELAKKVTDSLSIPTIGLSLIHI
;
A
#
# COMPACT_ATOMS: atom_id res chain seq x y z
N MET A 1 -9.57 2.08 6.61
CA MET A 1 -8.33 1.30 6.87
C MET A 1 -7.51 1.98 7.96
N LEU A 2 -6.96 1.23 8.92
CA LEU A 2 -6.01 1.71 9.95
C LEU A 2 -4.80 0.79 10.01
N THR A 3 -3.66 1.34 10.49
CA THR A 3 -2.42 0.56 10.65
C THR A 3 -2.38 -0.18 11.98
N ALA A 4 -1.87 -1.42 11.97
CA ALA A 4 -1.49 -2.17 13.16
C ALA A 4 -0.26 -3.03 12.86
N TYR A 5 0.57 -3.27 13.87
CA TYR A 5 1.84 -3.97 13.69
C TYR A 5 2.01 -5.17 14.64
N ASP A 6 1.06 -5.40 15.53
CA ASP A 6 1.08 -6.50 16.49
C ASP A 6 -0.32 -7.06 16.75
N TYR A 7 -0.35 -8.20 17.45
CA TYR A 7 -1.60 -8.91 17.79
C TYR A 7 -2.56 -8.06 18.62
N SER A 8 -2.07 -7.35 19.63
CA SER A 8 -2.91 -6.64 20.58
C SER A 8 -3.58 -5.43 19.93
N MET A 9 -2.82 -4.67 19.14
CA MET A 9 -3.35 -3.53 18.39
C MET A 9 -4.34 -4.00 17.31
N ALA A 10 -4.00 -5.06 16.58
CA ALA A 10 -4.91 -5.64 15.58
C ALA A 10 -6.27 -6.00 16.18
N LYS A 11 -6.27 -6.64 17.34
CA LYS A 11 -7.50 -7.02 18.04
C LYS A 11 -8.34 -5.82 18.50
N LEU A 12 -7.71 -4.73 18.90
CA LEU A 12 -8.40 -3.49 19.25
C LEU A 12 -9.03 -2.82 18.03
N VAL A 13 -8.28 -2.74 16.94
CA VAL A 13 -8.72 -2.14 15.66
C VAL A 13 -9.86 -2.96 15.05
N ASP A 14 -9.74 -4.30 15.04
CA ASP A 14 -10.77 -5.20 14.53
C ASP A 14 -12.10 -5.05 15.30
N ARG A 15 -12.05 -5.00 16.63
CA ARG A 15 -13.21 -4.77 17.49
C ARG A 15 -13.87 -3.41 17.31
N ALA A 16 -13.11 -2.42 16.82
CA ALA A 16 -13.64 -1.10 16.50
C ALA A 16 -14.46 -1.07 15.19
N GLY A 17 -14.57 -2.19 14.47
CA GLY A 17 -15.38 -2.33 13.26
C GLY A 17 -14.74 -1.71 12.02
N ILE A 18 -13.43 -1.73 11.92
CA ILE A 18 -12.68 -1.24 10.74
C ILE A 18 -12.70 -2.32 9.65
N ASP A 19 -12.88 -1.91 8.38
CA ASP A 19 -12.95 -2.85 7.25
C ASP A 19 -11.59 -3.48 6.91
N MET A 20 -10.49 -2.72 7.03
CA MET A 20 -9.15 -3.16 6.68
C MET A 20 -8.11 -2.72 7.70
N ILE A 21 -7.15 -3.60 8.01
CA ILE A 21 -5.93 -3.29 8.75
C ILE A 21 -4.74 -3.33 7.78
N LEU A 22 -3.93 -2.27 7.78
CA LEU A 22 -2.68 -2.23 7.04
C LEU A 22 -1.51 -2.62 7.95
N VAL A 23 -0.76 -3.63 7.55
CA VAL A 23 0.60 -3.87 8.03
C VAL A 23 1.53 -3.14 7.08
N GLY A 24 1.80 -1.86 7.39
CA GLY A 24 2.61 -0.99 6.55
C GLY A 24 4.11 -1.19 6.78
N ASP A 25 4.93 -0.98 5.77
CA ASP A 25 6.39 -0.95 5.91
C ASP A 25 6.89 0.24 6.76
N SER A 26 6.00 1.19 7.07
CA SER A 26 6.19 2.19 8.13
C SER A 26 6.50 1.58 9.50
N LEU A 27 6.30 0.25 9.69
CA LEU A 27 6.82 -0.48 10.85
C LEU A 27 8.34 -0.29 11.02
N GLY A 28 9.07 -0.06 9.94
CA GLY A 28 10.49 0.26 9.98
C GLY A 28 10.78 1.46 10.87
N ASN A 29 10.01 2.52 10.72
CA ASN A 29 10.17 3.74 11.52
C ASN A 29 9.62 3.56 12.94
N VAL A 30 8.37 3.08 13.08
CA VAL A 30 7.64 3.13 14.35
C VAL A 30 7.88 1.94 15.27
N MET A 31 8.30 0.80 14.74
CA MET A 31 8.55 -0.42 15.50
C MET A 31 10.03 -0.78 15.58
N LEU A 32 10.77 -0.59 14.48
CA LEU A 32 12.18 -1.01 14.37
C LEU A 32 13.17 0.15 14.56
N GLY A 33 12.70 1.42 14.51
CA GLY A 33 13.52 2.60 14.75
C GLY A 33 14.43 2.97 13.57
N PHE A 34 14.11 2.53 12.35
CA PHE A 34 14.83 2.93 11.15
C PHE A 34 14.45 4.35 10.71
N ASP A 35 15.35 5.05 10.05
CA ASP A 35 15.13 6.41 9.56
C ASP A 35 14.12 6.45 8.39
N ASN A 36 13.99 5.35 7.65
CA ASN A 36 13.05 5.23 6.53
C ASN A 36 12.65 3.76 6.29
N THR A 37 11.68 3.54 5.39
CA THR A 37 11.09 2.23 5.13
C THR A 37 11.95 1.31 4.26
N THR A 38 12.99 1.83 3.60
CA THR A 38 13.83 1.04 2.66
C THR A 38 14.66 -0.06 3.35
N HIS A 39 14.77 -0.04 4.66
CA HIS A 39 15.46 -1.08 5.45
C HIS A 39 14.57 -2.26 5.82
N VAL A 40 13.26 -2.14 5.62
CA VAL A 40 12.31 -3.20 5.97
C VAL A 40 12.43 -4.36 4.98
N THR A 41 12.57 -5.56 5.52
CA THR A 41 12.72 -6.79 4.74
C THR A 41 11.39 -7.56 4.61
N MET A 42 11.31 -8.51 3.67
CA MET A 42 10.20 -9.47 3.60
C MET A 42 10.03 -10.26 4.90
N SER A 43 11.12 -10.55 5.60
CA SER A 43 11.07 -11.26 6.89
C SER A 43 10.39 -10.43 7.97
N ASP A 44 10.67 -9.14 8.03
CA ASP A 44 10.02 -8.22 8.97
C ASP A 44 8.52 -8.12 8.65
N MET A 45 8.18 -7.93 7.37
CA MET A 45 6.79 -7.88 6.94
C MET A 45 6.03 -9.16 7.29
N LEU A 46 6.61 -10.33 7.02
CA LEU A 46 6.01 -11.62 7.39
C LEU A 46 5.84 -11.77 8.90
N HIS A 47 6.83 -11.36 9.70
CA HIS A 47 6.75 -11.42 11.16
C HIS A 47 5.57 -10.62 11.70
N HIS A 48 5.44 -9.37 11.30
CA HIS A 48 4.39 -8.46 11.74
C HIS A 48 3.02 -8.87 11.16
N THR A 49 2.95 -9.25 9.89
CA THR A 49 1.71 -9.70 9.24
C THR A 49 1.13 -10.92 9.93
N LYS A 50 1.94 -11.93 10.27
CA LYS A 50 1.51 -13.12 11.05
C LYS A 50 0.93 -12.73 12.41
N SER A 51 1.49 -11.73 13.06
CA SER A 51 1.04 -11.27 14.36
C SER A 51 -0.31 -10.55 14.27
N VAL A 52 -0.45 -9.66 13.28
CA VAL A 52 -1.69 -8.92 13.01
C VAL A 52 -2.80 -9.85 12.56
N ALA A 53 -2.53 -10.75 11.63
CA ALA A 53 -3.52 -11.70 11.11
C ALA A 53 -4.14 -12.60 12.20
N ARG A 54 -3.38 -12.94 13.25
CA ARG A 54 -3.93 -13.67 14.39
C ARG A 54 -4.86 -12.84 15.27
N GLY A 55 -4.74 -11.52 15.24
CA GLY A 55 -5.58 -10.61 16.02
C GLY A 55 -6.81 -10.10 15.25
N ALA A 56 -6.81 -10.22 13.94
CA ALA A 56 -7.88 -9.79 13.05
C ALA A 56 -8.85 -10.95 12.79
N GLU A 57 -10.11 -10.83 13.23
CA GLU A 57 -11.14 -11.85 13.07
C GLU A 57 -12.15 -11.48 11.97
N HIS A 58 -12.37 -10.19 11.71
CA HIS A 58 -13.40 -9.68 10.82
C HIS A 58 -12.85 -8.81 9.70
N CYS A 59 -11.83 -7.99 9.97
CA CYS A 59 -11.26 -7.08 8.98
C CYS A 59 -10.25 -7.77 8.06
N MET A 60 -10.15 -7.28 6.83
CA MET A 60 -9.13 -7.73 5.88
C MET A 60 -7.75 -7.21 6.31
N VAL A 61 -6.77 -8.08 6.38
CA VAL A 61 -5.38 -7.69 6.61
C VAL A 61 -4.70 -7.45 5.27
N VAL A 62 -4.20 -6.23 5.06
CA VAL A 62 -3.41 -5.83 3.89
C VAL A 62 -1.95 -5.71 4.32
N ALA A 63 -1.02 -6.35 3.61
CA ALA A 63 0.41 -6.27 3.90
C ALA A 63 1.16 -5.52 2.81
N ASP A 64 2.03 -4.59 3.18
CA ASP A 64 2.90 -3.91 2.22
C ASP A 64 3.94 -4.87 1.64
N MET A 65 4.16 -4.72 0.35
CA MET A 65 5.34 -5.27 -0.30
C MET A 65 6.51 -4.30 -0.04
N PRO A 66 7.53 -4.71 0.74
CA PRO A 66 8.59 -3.80 1.14
C PRO A 66 9.49 -3.42 -0.05
N PHE A 67 10.36 -2.44 0.17
CA PHE A 67 11.28 -1.91 -0.84
C PHE A 67 11.96 -3.01 -1.66
N LEU A 68 11.96 -2.87 -2.98
CA LEU A 68 12.48 -3.78 -4.01
C LEU A 68 11.78 -5.15 -4.11
N SER A 69 10.89 -5.53 -3.21
CA SER A 69 10.25 -6.86 -3.24
C SER A 69 9.37 -7.09 -4.48
N CYS A 70 8.93 -6.02 -5.15
CA CYS A 70 8.14 -6.07 -6.38
C CYS A 70 8.89 -5.53 -7.62
N HIS A 71 10.15 -5.10 -7.51
CA HIS A 71 10.89 -4.47 -8.61
C HIS A 71 11.95 -5.38 -9.27
N LEU A 72 12.11 -6.60 -8.79
CA LEU A 72 13.11 -7.55 -9.30
C LEU A 72 12.55 -8.52 -10.35
N GLY A 73 11.48 -8.12 -11.02
CA GLY A 73 10.78 -8.88 -12.05
C GLY A 73 9.52 -9.58 -11.53
N VAL A 74 8.65 -9.96 -12.48
CA VAL A 74 7.31 -10.52 -12.22
C VAL A 74 7.36 -11.74 -11.32
N TYR A 75 8.30 -12.67 -11.56
CA TYR A 75 8.42 -13.89 -10.77
C TYR A 75 8.66 -13.60 -9.28
N GLU A 76 9.63 -12.75 -8.96
CA GLU A 76 9.92 -12.40 -7.56
C GLU A 76 8.77 -11.63 -6.92
N ALA A 77 8.13 -10.73 -7.66
CA ALA A 77 6.98 -9.98 -7.17
C ALA A 77 5.80 -10.91 -6.79
N VAL A 78 5.42 -11.83 -7.67
CA VAL A 78 4.34 -12.81 -7.40
C VAL A 78 4.71 -13.76 -6.26
N LYS A 79 5.97 -14.21 -6.20
CA LYS A 79 6.48 -15.05 -5.11
C LYS A 79 6.41 -14.35 -3.76
N ASN A 80 6.86 -13.08 -3.69
CA ASN A 80 6.83 -12.29 -2.46
C ASN A 80 5.38 -11.96 -2.02
N ALA A 81 4.51 -11.57 -2.96
CA ALA A 81 3.09 -11.41 -2.68
C ALA A 81 2.46 -12.71 -2.16
N GLY A 82 2.75 -13.84 -2.82
CA GLY A 82 2.30 -15.16 -2.42
C GLY A 82 2.74 -15.55 -1.01
N ALA A 83 3.96 -15.20 -0.60
CA ALA A 83 4.45 -15.43 0.76
C ALA A 83 3.66 -14.63 1.80
N LEU A 84 3.32 -13.36 1.53
CA LEU A 84 2.50 -12.54 2.43
C LEU A 84 1.10 -13.13 2.62
N ILE A 85 0.53 -13.73 1.58
CA ILE A 85 -0.77 -14.41 1.66
C ILE A 85 -0.63 -15.77 2.38
N SER A 86 0.22 -16.65 1.89
CA SER A 86 0.26 -18.06 2.33
C SER A 86 0.93 -18.25 3.69
N GLU A 87 2.00 -17.50 3.96
CA GLU A 87 2.72 -17.59 5.23
C GLU A 87 2.29 -16.48 6.20
N GLY A 88 2.08 -15.24 5.68
CA GLY A 88 1.67 -14.08 6.45
C GLY A 88 0.22 -14.13 6.89
N ASN A 89 -0.62 -14.87 6.17
CA ASN A 89 -2.09 -14.91 6.32
C ASN A 89 -2.73 -13.53 6.06
N ALA A 90 -2.14 -12.73 5.16
CA ALA A 90 -2.77 -11.51 4.66
C ALA A 90 -3.92 -11.85 3.69
N GLY A 91 -4.92 -10.98 3.60
CA GLY A 91 -6.01 -11.05 2.62
C GLY A 91 -5.70 -10.32 1.31
N ALA A 92 -4.75 -9.38 1.34
CA ALA A 92 -4.31 -8.59 0.19
C ALA A 92 -2.89 -8.07 0.39
N VAL A 93 -2.26 -7.62 -0.70
CA VAL A 93 -0.98 -6.91 -0.66
C VAL A 93 -1.13 -5.47 -1.12
N LYS A 94 -0.26 -4.56 -0.65
CA LYS A 94 -0.17 -3.19 -1.16
C LYS A 94 1.21 -2.96 -1.77
N LEU A 95 1.25 -2.22 -2.89
CA LEU A 95 2.49 -1.82 -3.53
C LEU A 95 2.41 -0.38 -4.05
N GLU A 96 3.55 0.27 -4.12
CA GLU A 96 3.72 1.66 -4.51
C GLU A 96 4.07 1.77 -5.99
N GLY A 97 3.50 2.76 -6.67
CA GLY A 97 3.80 3.12 -8.05
C GLY A 97 2.57 3.20 -8.95
N GLY A 98 2.76 3.84 -10.09
CA GLY A 98 1.76 4.09 -11.12
C GLY A 98 1.85 3.13 -12.31
N THR A 99 1.89 3.70 -13.50
CA THR A 99 1.96 2.93 -14.76
C THR A 99 3.13 1.97 -14.84
N GLU A 100 4.26 2.29 -14.19
CA GLU A 100 5.49 1.49 -14.18
C GLU A 100 5.35 0.15 -13.44
N VAL A 101 4.37 0.02 -12.53
CA VAL A 101 4.12 -1.23 -11.79
C VAL A 101 2.86 -1.97 -12.24
N CYS A 102 2.16 -1.50 -13.28
CA CYS A 102 0.92 -2.11 -13.74
C CYS A 102 1.08 -3.56 -14.21
N GLU A 103 2.21 -3.90 -14.84
CA GLU A 103 2.52 -5.29 -15.22
C GLU A 103 2.61 -6.19 -13.99
N ILE A 104 3.22 -5.68 -12.92
CA ILE A 104 3.36 -6.40 -11.64
C ILE A 104 2.00 -6.56 -10.97
N ILE A 105 1.19 -5.48 -10.90
CA ILE A 105 -0.17 -5.54 -10.34
C ILE A 105 -0.98 -6.61 -11.08
N LYS A 106 -0.95 -6.57 -12.41
CA LYS A 106 -1.68 -7.55 -13.22
C LYS A 106 -1.22 -8.98 -12.95
N ALA A 107 0.07 -9.23 -12.87
CA ALA A 107 0.60 -10.57 -12.62
C ALA A 107 0.21 -11.11 -11.23
N ILE A 108 0.21 -10.25 -10.21
CA ILE A 108 -0.19 -10.59 -8.85
C ILE A 108 -1.71 -10.89 -8.83
N THR A 109 -2.53 -10.05 -9.48
CA THR A 109 -3.99 -10.25 -9.54
C THR A 109 -4.37 -11.48 -10.38
N ASP A 110 -3.67 -11.75 -11.48
CA ASP A 110 -3.84 -12.98 -12.29
C ASP A 110 -3.50 -14.25 -11.49
N ALA A 111 -2.61 -14.15 -10.51
CA ALA A 111 -2.31 -15.23 -9.57
C ALA A 111 -3.38 -15.40 -8.46
N GLY A 112 -4.44 -14.59 -8.47
CA GLY A 112 -5.55 -14.64 -7.51
C GLY A 112 -5.29 -13.88 -6.21
N ILE A 113 -4.32 -12.98 -6.18
CA ILE A 113 -3.97 -12.18 -5.00
C ILE A 113 -4.55 -10.77 -5.15
N PRO A 114 -5.43 -10.30 -4.23
CA PRO A 114 -5.95 -8.95 -4.25
C PRO A 114 -4.86 -7.90 -4.03
N VAL A 115 -4.90 -6.81 -4.79
CA VAL A 115 -3.90 -5.73 -4.75
C VAL A 115 -4.53 -4.40 -4.38
N VAL A 116 -3.91 -3.69 -3.46
CA VAL A 116 -4.13 -2.27 -3.16
C VAL A 116 -3.00 -1.47 -3.81
N GLY A 117 -3.34 -0.51 -4.66
CA GLY A 117 -2.37 0.44 -5.21
C GLY A 117 -2.04 1.56 -4.23
N HIS A 118 -0.91 2.25 -4.44
CA HIS A 118 -0.53 3.40 -3.62
C HIS A 118 0.13 4.46 -4.49
N LEU A 119 -0.47 5.64 -4.54
CA LEU A 119 -0.03 6.80 -5.32
C LEU A 119 0.09 8.07 -4.47
N GLY A 120 0.76 9.08 -5.02
CA GLY A 120 1.07 10.33 -4.36
C GLY A 120 2.46 10.29 -3.74
N LEU A 121 2.57 10.53 -2.45
CA LEU A 121 3.81 10.28 -1.73
C LEU A 121 3.97 8.76 -1.56
N THR A 122 5.06 8.25 -2.08
CA THR A 122 5.46 6.84 -1.98
C THR A 122 6.71 6.77 -1.11
N PRO A 123 6.61 6.40 0.19
CA PRO A 123 7.73 6.45 1.12
C PRO A 123 8.96 5.65 0.70
N GLN A 124 8.78 4.56 -0.05
CA GLN A 124 9.89 3.77 -0.59
C GLN A 124 10.72 4.55 -1.63
N SER A 125 10.13 5.57 -2.25
CA SER A 125 10.81 6.46 -3.22
C SER A 125 11.38 7.73 -2.57
N VAL A 126 11.47 7.80 -1.23
CA VAL A 126 11.88 9.00 -0.48
C VAL A 126 13.20 9.60 -0.96
N ASN A 127 14.17 8.77 -1.35
CA ASN A 127 15.47 9.22 -1.85
C ASN A 127 15.35 9.91 -3.23
N GLN A 128 14.39 9.49 -4.07
CA GLN A 128 14.12 10.10 -5.37
C GLN A 128 13.26 11.37 -5.20
N LEU A 129 12.29 11.35 -4.28
CA LEU A 129 11.38 12.47 -4.05
C LEU A 129 12.01 13.63 -3.26
N GLY A 130 13.17 13.40 -2.63
CA GLY A 130 13.86 14.43 -1.85
C GLY A 130 13.16 14.79 -0.53
N GLY A 131 12.35 13.87 0.00
CA GLY A 131 11.66 14.02 1.30
C GLY A 131 10.15 13.83 1.23
N PHE A 132 9.46 14.13 2.34
CA PHE A 132 8.03 13.89 2.54
C PHE A 132 7.17 15.12 2.20
N GLY A 133 7.38 15.70 1.03
CA GLY A 133 6.60 16.86 0.57
C GLY A 133 5.29 16.47 -0.12
N VAL A 134 4.35 17.45 -0.19
CA VAL A 134 3.11 17.29 -0.98
C VAL A 134 3.43 17.04 -2.44
N GLN A 135 2.84 15.99 -2.99
CA GLN A 135 3.01 15.56 -4.38
C GLN A 135 1.95 16.17 -5.31
N ALA A 136 2.16 16.05 -6.62
CA ALA A 136 1.20 16.43 -7.66
C ALA A 136 0.69 17.87 -7.58
N LYS A 137 1.57 18.84 -7.28
CA LYS A 137 1.24 20.26 -7.16
C LYS A 137 1.11 21.00 -8.50
N THR A 138 1.78 20.52 -9.54
CA THR A 138 1.68 21.09 -10.88
C THR A 138 0.59 20.41 -11.70
N GLN A 139 0.09 21.09 -12.75
CA GLN A 139 -0.95 20.50 -13.60
C GLN A 139 -0.46 19.19 -14.25
N ASP A 140 0.75 19.17 -14.79
CA ASP A 140 1.33 17.98 -15.44
C ASP A 140 1.44 16.79 -14.47
N ALA A 141 1.86 17.06 -13.21
CA ALA A 141 1.93 16.03 -12.18
C ALA A 141 0.53 15.55 -11.73
N ALA A 142 -0.46 16.43 -11.71
CA ALA A 142 -1.83 16.08 -11.42
C ALA A 142 -2.45 15.21 -12.54
N ASP A 143 -2.19 15.55 -13.79
CA ASP A 143 -2.66 14.79 -14.96
C ASP A 143 -1.99 13.41 -14.98
N LYS A 144 -0.70 13.33 -14.69
CA LYS A 144 0.03 12.05 -14.55
C LYS A 144 -0.57 11.19 -13.43
N LEU A 145 -0.89 11.77 -12.26
CA LEU A 145 -1.51 11.03 -11.15
C LEU A 145 -2.88 10.45 -11.54
N LEU A 146 -3.68 11.19 -12.31
CA LEU A 146 -4.97 10.71 -12.82
C LEU A 146 -4.79 9.56 -13.82
N GLU A 147 -3.79 9.65 -14.71
CA GLU A 147 -3.43 8.57 -15.62
C GLU A 147 -3.00 7.32 -14.85
N ASP A 148 -2.09 7.47 -13.89
CA ASP A 148 -1.60 6.39 -13.05
C ASP A 148 -2.72 5.70 -12.28
N ALA A 149 -3.63 6.47 -11.68
CA ALA A 149 -4.75 5.93 -10.94
C ALA A 149 -5.66 5.03 -11.80
N LYS A 150 -5.98 5.47 -13.02
CA LYS A 150 -6.76 4.67 -13.98
C LYS A 150 -6.00 3.43 -14.45
N ALA A 151 -4.69 3.56 -14.67
CA ALA A 151 -3.86 2.43 -15.08
C ALA A 151 -3.76 1.36 -13.99
N VAL A 152 -3.61 1.76 -12.73
CA VAL A 152 -3.59 0.88 -11.55
C VAL A 152 -4.93 0.15 -11.39
N GLU A 153 -6.06 0.85 -11.53
CA GLU A 153 -7.38 0.22 -11.54
C GLU A 153 -7.52 -0.78 -12.69
N ALA A 154 -7.15 -0.39 -13.92
CA ALA A 154 -7.22 -1.26 -15.10
C ALA A 154 -6.31 -2.49 -15.00
N ALA A 155 -5.20 -2.40 -14.25
CA ALA A 155 -4.31 -3.53 -13.96
C ALA A 155 -4.90 -4.53 -12.94
N GLY A 156 -6.02 -4.19 -12.27
CA GLY A 156 -6.76 -5.08 -11.39
C GLY A 156 -6.66 -4.76 -9.90
N ALA A 157 -6.11 -3.61 -9.51
CA ALA A 157 -6.18 -3.17 -8.12
C ALA A 157 -7.64 -2.97 -7.71
N PHE A 158 -8.02 -3.43 -6.51
CA PHE A 158 -9.39 -3.29 -6.00
C PHE A 158 -9.59 -2.07 -5.10
N CYS A 159 -8.51 -1.41 -4.72
CA CYS A 159 -8.49 -0.23 -3.85
C CYS A 159 -7.23 0.58 -4.13
N LEU A 160 -7.27 1.90 -3.90
CA LEU A 160 -6.14 2.80 -4.12
C LEU A 160 -5.93 3.72 -2.91
N VAL A 161 -4.71 3.74 -2.37
CA VAL A 161 -4.27 4.73 -1.39
C VAL A 161 -3.76 5.97 -2.12
N LEU A 162 -4.20 7.14 -1.66
CA LEU A 162 -3.75 8.45 -2.13
C LEU A 162 -3.09 9.19 -0.97
N GLU A 163 -1.76 9.33 -1.02
CA GLU A 163 -1.00 9.91 0.08
C GLU A 163 -0.45 11.29 -0.27
N CYS A 164 -0.64 12.23 0.64
CA CYS A 164 0.02 13.55 0.64
C CYS A 164 -0.11 14.29 -0.71
N ILE A 165 -1.32 14.35 -1.25
CA ILE A 165 -1.69 15.11 -2.46
C ILE A 165 -2.75 16.16 -2.11
N PRO A 166 -2.97 17.20 -2.94
CA PRO A 166 -4.03 18.18 -2.72
C PRO A 166 -5.41 17.51 -2.64
N ALA A 167 -6.22 17.90 -1.65
CA ALA A 167 -7.55 17.31 -1.39
C ALA A 167 -8.48 17.38 -2.60
N GLU A 168 -8.46 18.49 -3.35
CA GLU A 168 -9.25 18.66 -4.58
C GLU A 168 -8.82 17.67 -5.69
N LEU A 169 -7.52 17.36 -5.77
CA LEU A 169 -7.02 16.35 -6.70
C LEU A 169 -7.41 14.95 -6.24
N ALA A 170 -7.31 14.66 -4.94
CA ALA A 170 -7.76 13.38 -4.39
C ALA A 170 -9.25 13.13 -4.70
N LYS A 171 -10.09 14.17 -4.56
CA LYS A 171 -11.49 14.09 -4.94
C LYS A 171 -11.67 13.78 -6.43
N LYS A 172 -10.95 14.47 -7.32
CA LYS A 172 -11.02 14.21 -8.78
C LYS A 172 -10.59 12.78 -9.12
N VAL A 173 -9.53 12.26 -8.50
CA VAL A 173 -9.10 10.88 -8.67
C VAL A 173 -10.21 9.93 -8.22
N THR A 174 -10.75 10.12 -7.01
CA THR A 174 -11.84 9.29 -6.47
C THR A 174 -13.05 9.28 -7.38
N ASP A 175 -13.49 10.44 -7.86
CA ASP A 175 -14.66 10.55 -8.76
C ASP A 175 -14.42 9.89 -10.13
N SER A 176 -13.16 9.67 -10.54
CA SER A 176 -12.78 9.08 -11.83
C SER A 176 -12.63 7.57 -11.82
N LEU A 177 -12.63 6.94 -10.64
CA LEU A 177 -12.44 5.50 -10.45
C LEU A 177 -13.74 4.80 -10.03
N SER A 178 -13.80 3.50 -10.26
CA SER A 178 -14.89 2.64 -9.78
C SER A 178 -14.51 1.91 -8.48
N ILE A 179 -13.22 1.86 -8.16
CA ILE A 179 -12.70 1.24 -6.93
C ILE A 179 -12.65 2.27 -5.77
N PRO A 180 -12.77 1.82 -4.51
CA PRO A 180 -12.63 2.71 -3.37
C PRO A 180 -11.22 3.31 -3.26
N THR A 181 -11.16 4.55 -2.80
CA THR A 181 -9.90 5.24 -2.48
C THR A 181 -9.76 5.47 -0.98
N ILE A 182 -8.54 5.49 -0.49
CA ILE A 182 -8.19 5.75 0.90
C ILE A 182 -7.27 6.96 0.94
N GLY A 183 -7.76 8.06 1.50
CA GLY A 183 -6.95 9.27 1.69
C GLY A 183 -6.02 9.13 2.89
N LEU A 184 -4.75 9.46 2.69
CA LEU A 184 -3.72 9.47 3.73
C LEU A 184 -3.01 10.82 3.70
N SER A 185 -2.96 11.51 4.87
CA SER A 185 -2.32 12.83 5.01
C SER A 185 -2.88 13.90 4.06
N LEU A 186 -4.18 13.86 3.74
CA LEU A 186 -4.83 14.87 2.88
C LEU A 186 -5.33 16.11 3.66
N ILE A 187 -5.58 15.95 4.96
CA ILE A 187 -6.22 16.98 5.79
C ILE A 187 -5.27 18.11 6.24
N HIS A 188 -3.97 17.91 6.13
CA HIS A 188 -2.94 18.89 6.52
C HIS A 188 -2.38 19.67 5.34
N ILE A 189 -3.03 19.58 4.20
CA ILE A 189 -2.67 20.24 2.94
C ILE A 189 -3.67 21.32 2.61
#